data_2d47c31176d5e91a893c0f3a46cb9f8c
#
_entry.id   2d47c31176d5e91a893c0f3a46cb9f8c
#
_cell.length_a   1.000
_cell.length_b   1.000
_cell.length_c   1.000
_cell.angle_alpha   90.00
_cell.angle_beta   90.00
_cell.angle_gamma   90.00
#
_symmetry.space_group_name_H-M   'P 1'
#
loop_
_entity.id
_entity.type
_entity.pdbx_description
1 polymer ?
#
loop_
_entity_poly.entity_id
_entity_poly.type
_entity_poly.pdbx_seq_one_letter_code
_entity_poly.pdbx_strand_id
1 'polypeptide(L)'
;MSVKSIVMLFARGLVYLPLFGIGYLAFSEQKSHWPRHRGDSALNGNSGQKIGSSLKLEWVFDAGEFLKSSVVVSEGVAFVGADTGIIHAVDVETGKEKWQYKTGLGIEAPPLVHEGMVYIGSTDGFLYALDAGNGKLKWKYETDGEIMGAANQANRPKSKDSVIVVGSYDNFVHCVDAKKGKVIWKFETQNYVNGVPTIYDDKHVVFGGCDSVLYVVNLENGTLGRSVEVEAPIAASVAVGDGVGYVGNMDRAVMAFDVETGKVVWNYRNKSFPYFSSPALTEKHVLIGGRDKGLHCIKRISGKLEWRFAARGRIDSSPVIAEDKVVFGSMDGKIYLVSLQDGKEISSYEVGEAISSTPALAGGRIFVGCEDGKVYAFSTGRQK
;
A
#
# COMPACT_ATOMS: atom_id res chain seq x y z
N MET A 1 -68.12 -34.59 28.77
CA MET A 1 -68.94 -33.40 29.02
C MET A 1 -68.33 -32.31 28.20
N SER A 2 -68.72 -32.07 26.95
CA SER A 2 -69.80 -31.25 26.44
C SER A 2 -69.70 -29.77 26.94
N VAL A 3 -69.46 -28.87 26.04
CA VAL A 3 -70.32 -27.76 25.63
C VAL A 3 -69.58 -26.90 24.62
N LYS A 4 -69.88 -27.04 23.37
CA LYS A 4 -70.63 -26.12 22.44
C LYS A 4 -70.01 -24.77 22.10
N SER A 5 -69.79 -24.70 20.83
CA SER A 5 -69.67 -23.63 19.86
C SER A 5 -70.48 -22.36 20.12
N ILE A 6 -69.96 -21.22 19.70
CA ILE A 6 -70.70 -20.16 19.01
C ILE A 6 -69.81 -19.56 17.93
N VAL A 7 -70.33 -19.66 16.69
CA VAL A 7 -69.83 -19.01 15.48
C VAL A 7 -70.43 -17.61 15.44
N MET A 8 -69.60 -16.58 15.14
CA MET A 8 -70.12 -15.32 14.57
C MET A 8 -69.23 -14.91 13.40
N LEU A 9 -69.85 -15.00 12.23
CA LEU A 9 -69.32 -14.41 10.97
C LEU A 9 -69.38 -12.88 11.06
N PHE A 10 -68.28 -12.21 10.72
CA PHE A 10 -68.34 -10.87 10.13
C PHE A 10 -67.40 -10.81 8.92
N ALA A 11 -68.02 -10.74 7.76
CA ALA A 11 -67.37 -10.44 6.49
C ALA A 11 -66.96 -8.95 6.46
N ARG A 12 -65.68 -8.66 6.23
CA ARG A 12 -65.24 -7.37 5.67
C ARG A 12 -64.00 -7.60 4.84
N GLY A 13 -64.07 -7.05 3.61
CA GLY A 13 -63.15 -7.26 2.51
C GLY A 13 -61.69 -6.92 2.82
N LEU A 14 -60.81 -7.80 2.46
CA LEU A 14 -59.38 -7.56 2.35
C LEU A 14 -59.09 -6.85 1.02
N VAL A 15 -58.72 -5.60 1.12
CA VAL A 15 -58.10 -4.87 0.02
C VAL A 15 -56.63 -5.30 -0.03
N TYR A 16 -56.26 -6.03 -1.08
CA TYR A 16 -54.84 -6.34 -1.38
C TYR A 16 -54.19 -5.08 -1.90
N LEU A 17 -53.36 -4.44 -1.08
CA LEU A 17 -52.37 -3.45 -1.53
C LEU A 17 -51.12 -4.25 -1.94
N PRO A 18 -50.61 -4.10 -3.18
CA PRO A 18 -49.31 -4.70 -3.52
C PRO A 18 -48.23 -3.92 -2.77
N LEU A 19 -47.52 -4.60 -1.89
CA LEU A 19 -46.23 -4.14 -1.36
C LEU A 19 -45.24 -4.11 -2.52
N PHE A 20 -45.04 -2.93 -3.10
CA PHE A 20 -43.86 -2.66 -3.90
C PHE A 20 -42.67 -2.79 -2.97
N GLY A 21 -42.00 -3.95 -3.05
CA GLY A 21 -40.68 -4.17 -2.48
C GLY A 21 -39.72 -3.16 -3.13
N ILE A 22 -39.37 -2.10 -2.44
CA ILE A 22 -38.22 -1.27 -2.77
C ILE A 22 -37.02 -2.20 -2.57
N GLY A 23 -36.59 -2.84 -3.66
CA GLY A 23 -35.31 -3.50 -3.72
C GLY A 23 -34.23 -2.46 -3.43
N TYR A 24 -33.74 -2.43 -2.22
CA TYR A 24 -32.45 -1.81 -1.93
C TYR A 24 -31.42 -2.61 -2.74
N LEU A 25 -31.05 -2.09 -3.90
CA LEU A 25 -29.79 -2.43 -4.53
C LEU A 25 -28.73 -2.10 -3.49
N ALA A 26 -28.22 -3.12 -2.82
CA ALA A 26 -26.99 -3.01 -2.06
C ALA A 26 -25.90 -2.65 -3.06
N PHE A 27 -25.63 -1.36 -3.24
CA PHE A 27 -24.37 -0.91 -3.80
C PHE A 27 -23.31 -1.48 -2.85
N SER A 28 -22.48 -2.38 -3.34
CA SER A 28 -21.26 -2.77 -2.62
C SER A 28 -20.54 -1.46 -2.30
N GLU A 29 -20.48 -1.09 -1.02
CA GLU A 29 -19.70 0.05 -0.59
C GLU A 29 -18.27 -0.16 -1.11
N GLN A 30 -17.91 0.66 -2.08
CA GLN A 30 -16.55 0.67 -2.61
C GLN A 30 -15.62 0.94 -1.44
N LYS A 31 -14.64 0.07 -1.18
CA LYS A 31 -13.69 0.22 -0.07
C LYS A 31 -13.13 1.66 -0.10
N SER A 32 -13.51 2.47 0.88
CA SER A 32 -13.10 3.87 1.00
C SER A 32 -11.75 4.02 1.70
N HIS A 33 -10.99 2.92 1.86
CA HIS A 33 -9.77 2.85 2.65
C HIS A 33 -8.57 2.33 1.86
N TRP A 34 -7.45 3.04 2.01
CA TRP A 34 -6.11 2.63 1.62
C TRP A 34 -5.15 3.07 2.74
N PRO A 35 -5.25 2.49 3.96
CA PRO A 35 -4.71 3.08 5.17
C PRO A 35 -3.21 2.86 5.37
N ARG A 36 -2.57 2.15 4.45
CA ARG A 36 -1.12 1.85 4.48
C ARG A 36 -0.54 1.76 3.09
N HIS A 37 0.77 1.87 3.00
CA HIS A 37 1.49 1.61 1.77
C HIS A 37 1.14 0.23 1.20
N ARG A 38 0.85 0.13 -0.09
CA ARG A 38 0.43 -1.08 -0.81
C ARG A 38 -0.92 -1.69 -0.39
N GLY A 39 -1.70 -1.04 0.49
CA GLY A 39 -3.09 -1.38 0.82
C GLY A 39 -3.29 -2.44 1.91
N ASP A 40 -2.45 -3.46 2.00
CA ASP A 40 -2.52 -4.52 2.99
C ASP A 40 -1.17 -4.76 3.70
N SER A 41 -1.15 -5.58 4.76
CA SER A 41 0.05 -5.87 5.53
C SER A 41 1.04 -6.78 4.82
N ALA A 42 0.58 -7.56 3.85
CA ALA A 42 1.39 -8.43 2.99
C ALA A 42 1.95 -7.68 1.76
N LEU A 43 1.63 -6.39 1.63
CA LEU A 43 2.08 -5.44 0.61
C LEU A 43 1.77 -5.89 -0.83
N ASN A 44 0.63 -6.55 -1.02
CA ASN A 44 0.25 -7.13 -2.31
C ASN A 44 -0.10 -6.10 -3.39
N GLY A 45 -0.39 -4.85 -3.01
CA GLY A 45 -0.71 -3.81 -3.98
C GLY A 45 -1.97 -4.07 -4.79
N ASN A 46 -2.89 -4.89 -4.25
CA ASN A 46 -4.15 -5.23 -4.87
C ASN A 46 -5.32 -4.67 -4.05
N SER A 47 -6.01 -3.70 -4.60
CA SER A 47 -7.10 -3.03 -3.90
C SER A 47 -8.37 -3.89 -3.83
N GLY A 48 -8.54 -4.81 -4.76
CA GLY A 48 -9.80 -5.52 -4.99
C GLY A 48 -10.96 -4.59 -5.34
N GLN A 49 -10.69 -3.30 -5.57
CA GLN A 49 -11.70 -2.32 -5.98
C GLN A 49 -11.87 -2.35 -7.48
N LYS A 50 -13.10 -2.11 -7.90
CA LYS A 50 -13.42 -1.86 -9.30
C LYS A 50 -13.35 -0.36 -9.56
N ILE A 51 -12.65 0.05 -10.61
CA ILE A 51 -12.54 1.45 -11.03
C ILE A 51 -12.99 1.61 -12.48
N GLY A 52 -13.36 2.85 -12.85
CA GLY A 52 -13.70 3.18 -14.24
C GLY A 52 -12.51 3.16 -15.19
N SER A 53 -12.71 3.58 -16.42
CA SER A 53 -11.72 3.50 -17.51
C SER A 53 -11.17 4.87 -17.95
N SER A 54 -11.41 5.93 -17.19
CA SER A 54 -10.95 7.28 -17.50
C SER A 54 -10.27 7.90 -16.29
N LEU A 55 -9.34 8.79 -16.53
CA LEU A 55 -8.68 9.61 -15.50
C LEU A 55 -9.16 11.05 -15.67
N LYS A 56 -9.93 11.55 -14.69
CA LYS A 56 -10.39 12.93 -14.66
C LYS A 56 -9.87 13.59 -13.39
N LEU A 57 -9.04 14.61 -13.53
CA LEU A 57 -8.54 15.40 -12.41
C LEU A 57 -9.72 16.05 -11.66
N GLU A 58 -9.77 15.85 -10.33
CA GLU A 58 -10.77 16.46 -9.45
C GLU A 58 -10.17 17.65 -8.69
N TRP A 59 -9.01 17.45 -8.07
CA TRP A 59 -8.32 18.49 -7.35
C TRP A 59 -6.80 18.24 -7.30
N VAL A 60 -6.07 19.30 -6.97
CA VAL A 60 -4.63 19.29 -6.72
C VAL A 60 -4.39 19.96 -5.38
N PHE A 61 -3.60 19.35 -4.52
CA PHE A 61 -3.15 19.90 -3.25
C PHE A 61 -1.65 20.15 -3.30
N ASP A 62 -1.22 21.34 -2.95
CA ASP A 62 0.20 21.74 -2.87
C ASP A 62 0.74 21.37 -1.47
N ALA A 63 1.65 20.40 -1.41
CA ALA A 63 2.28 19.93 -0.17
C ALA A 63 3.69 20.52 0.03
N GLY A 64 4.19 21.34 -0.91
CA GLY A 64 5.49 21.98 -0.83
C GLY A 64 6.39 21.75 -2.04
N GLU A 65 7.69 21.65 -1.84
CA GLU A 65 8.66 21.69 -2.94
C GLU A 65 8.85 20.33 -3.62
N PHE A 66 8.86 19.23 -2.85
CA PHE A 66 9.16 17.90 -3.38
C PHE A 66 8.40 16.82 -2.61
N LEU A 67 7.87 15.81 -3.32
CA LEU A 67 7.06 14.78 -2.70
C LEU A 67 7.37 13.40 -3.28
N LYS A 68 8.06 12.57 -2.49
CA LYS A 68 8.29 11.14 -2.76
C LYS A 68 7.34 10.23 -1.99
N SER A 69 6.85 10.69 -0.85
CA SER A 69 5.93 9.94 -0.01
C SER A 69 4.67 9.53 -0.79
N SER A 70 4.21 8.31 -0.58
CA SER A 70 2.95 7.85 -1.16
C SER A 70 1.78 8.25 -0.28
N VAL A 71 0.66 8.60 -0.90
CA VAL A 71 -0.58 8.94 -0.20
C VAL A 71 -1.19 7.68 0.43
N VAL A 72 -1.75 7.82 1.62
CA VAL A 72 -2.67 6.83 2.21
C VAL A 72 -4.01 7.49 2.52
N VAL A 73 -5.08 6.70 2.52
CA VAL A 73 -6.44 7.21 2.71
C VAL A 73 -7.16 6.43 3.79
N SER A 74 -7.72 7.13 4.77
CA SER A 74 -8.56 6.54 5.80
C SER A 74 -9.66 7.52 6.22
N GLU A 75 -10.89 7.03 6.37
CA GLU A 75 -12.04 7.78 6.88
C GLU A 75 -12.26 9.13 6.18
N GLY A 76 -12.12 9.15 4.85
CA GLY A 76 -12.31 10.38 4.04
C GLY A 76 -11.17 11.40 4.14
N VAL A 77 -10.02 11.01 4.69
CA VAL A 77 -8.83 11.86 4.80
C VAL A 77 -7.66 11.19 4.08
N ALA A 78 -6.99 11.95 3.22
CA ALA A 78 -5.72 11.59 2.60
C ALA A 78 -4.56 12.14 3.45
N PHE A 79 -3.58 11.29 3.73
CA PHE A 79 -2.38 11.65 4.50
C PHE A 79 -1.16 11.49 3.63
N VAL A 80 -0.25 12.46 3.68
CA VAL A 80 0.98 12.45 2.90
C VAL A 80 2.08 13.22 3.61
N GLY A 81 3.30 12.73 3.56
CA GLY A 81 4.49 13.45 4.02
C GLY A 81 5.17 14.18 2.86
N ALA A 82 5.84 15.28 3.14
CA ALA A 82 6.61 16.04 2.17
C ALA A 82 8.07 16.22 2.60
N ASP A 83 8.95 16.48 1.65
CA ASP A 83 10.37 16.75 1.89
C ASP A 83 10.60 17.98 2.77
N THR A 84 9.64 18.88 2.80
CA THR A 84 9.60 19.99 3.76
C THR A 84 9.54 19.53 5.22
N GLY A 85 9.31 18.23 5.50
CA GLY A 85 9.10 17.67 6.83
C GLY A 85 7.70 17.90 7.39
N ILE A 86 6.74 18.23 6.55
CA ILE A 86 5.35 18.39 6.96
C ILE A 86 4.56 17.15 6.53
N ILE A 87 3.81 16.59 7.46
CA ILE A 87 2.72 15.67 7.14
C ILE A 87 1.42 16.47 7.02
N HIS A 88 0.71 16.25 5.94
CA HIS A 88 -0.56 16.88 5.63
C HIS A 88 -1.70 15.89 5.74
N ALA A 89 -2.83 16.32 6.29
CA ALA A 89 -4.10 15.62 6.25
C ALA A 89 -5.08 16.43 5.40
N VAL A 90 -5.53 15.84 4.30
CA VAL A 90 -6.31 16.50 3.26
C VAL A 90 -7.66 15.81 3.12
N ASP A 91 -8.73 16.57 3.07
CA ASP A 91 -10.09 16.06 2.83
C ASP A 91 -10.19 15.49 1.40
N VAL A 92 -10.58 14.22 1.26
CA VAL A 92 -10.58 13.53 -0.04
C VAL A 92 -11.60 14.06 -1.04
N GLU A 93 -12.69 14.71 -0.56
CA GLU A 93 -13.74 15.23 -1.42
C GLU A 93 -13.39 16.63 -1.96
N THR A 94 -12.74 17.45 -1.12
CA THR A 94 -12.52 18.86 -1.43
C THR A 94 -11.10 19.24 -1.76
N GLY A 95 -10.12 18.36 -1.45
CA GLY A 95 -8.69 18.69 -1.57
C GLY A 95 -8.21 19.76 -0.57
N LYS A 96 -9.01 20.09 0.46
CA LYS A 96 -8.63 21.09 1.45
C LYS A 96 -7.89 20.46 2.62
N GLU A 97 -6.86 21.15 3.10
CA GLU A 97 -6.14 20.75 4.29
C GLU A 97 -7.02 20.81 5.53
N LYS A 98 -6.98 19.74 6.33
CA LYS A 98 -7.68 19.63 7.64
C LYS A 98 -6.73 19.97 8.78
N TRP A 99 -5.53 19.46 8.71
CA TRP A 99 -4.46 19.75 9.65
C TRP A 99 -3.09 19.39 9.04
N GLN A 100 -2.05 19.91 9.63
CA GLN A 100 -0.66 19.57 9.32
C GLN A 100 0.16 19.44 10.61
N TYR A 101 1.28 18.69 10.53
CA TYR A 101 2.26 18.56 11.60
C TYR A 101 3.67 18.62 11.03
N LYS A 102 4.57 19.37 11.70
CA LYS A 102 5.97 19.54 11.29
C LYS A 102 6.87 18.61 12.09
N THR A 103 7.65 17.77 11.40
CA THR A 103 8.77 16.97 11.94
C THR A 103 10.06 17.78 11.94
N GLY A 104 11.15 17.19 12.41
CA GLY A 104 12.46 17.86 12.45
C GLY A 104 13.11 18.01 11.09
N LEU A 105 12.95 17.02 10.20
CA LEU A 105 13.49 16.98 8.83
C LEU A 105 12.45 16.44 7.85
N GLY A 106 12.88 16.13 6.62
CA GLY A 106 12.04 15.67 5.52
C GLY A 106 11.28 14.34 5.80
N ILE A 107 10.21 14.12 5.05
CA ILE A 107 9.41 12.90 5.12
C ILE A 107 9.35 12.29 3.72
N GLU A 108 10.07 11.17 3.52
CA GLU A 108 9.95 10.35 2.32
C GLU A 108 9.06 9.11 2.57
N ALA A 109 8.98 8.66 3.83
CA ALA A 109 8.17 7.51 4.22
C ALA A 109 6.68 7.73 3.96
N PRO A 110 5.96 6.77 3.33
CA PRO A 110 4.50 6.78 3.31
C PRO A 110 3.91 6.65 4.73
N PRO A 111 2.82 7.36 5.06
CA PRO A 111 2.13 7.19 6.34
C PRO A 111 1.48 5.81 6.47
N LEU A 112 1.20 5.42 7.71
CA LEU A 112 0.34 4.30 8.08
C LEU A 112 -0.78 4.83 8.98
N VAL A 113 -2.04 4.50 8.69
CA VAL A 113 -3.18 4.84 9.57
C VAL A 113 -3.70 3.56 10.22
N HIS A 114 -3.79 3.57 11.56
CA HIS A 114 -4.32 2.45 12.32
C HIS A 114 -4.92 2.92 13.65
N GLU A 115 -6.13 2.46 13.98
CA GLU A 115 -6.86 2.80 15.22
C GLU A 115 -6.86 4.31 15.56
N GLY A 116 -7.17 5.16 14.56
CA GLY A 116 -7.24 6.61 14.74
C GLY A 116 -5.89 7.31 14.93
N MET A 117 -4.79 6.61 14.67
CA MET A 117 -3.42 7.13 14.72
C MET A 117 -2.79 7.13 13.32
N VAL A 118 -1.95 8.12 13.07
CA VAL A 118 -1.06 8.19 11.91
C VAL A 118 0.37 7.95 12.38
N TYR A 119 1.00 6.93 11.83
CA TYR A 119 2.42 6.62 12.07
C TYR A 119 3.23 7.02 10.85
N ILE A 120 4.32 7.75 11.05
CA ILE A 120 5.16 8.22 9.96
C ILE A 120 6.62 8.33 10.37
N GLY A 121 7.50 7.79 9.54
CA GLY A 121 8.94 7.95 9.67
C GLY A 121 9.43 9.26 9.06
N SER A 122 10.50 9.82 9.60
CA SER A 122 11.15 11.01 9.07
C SER A 122 12.66 10.78 8.96
N THR A 123 13.31 11.57 8.10
CA THR A 123 14.77 11.56 7.96
C THR A 123 15.48 12.16 9.17
N ASP A 124 14.74 12.70 10.15
CA ASP A 124 15.28 13.10 11.45
C ASP A 124 15.51 11.91 12.42
N GLY A 125 15.24 10.68 11.97
CA GLY A 125 15.44 9.46 12.76
C GLY A 125 14.28 9.12 13.70
N PHE A 126 13.15 9.84 13.63
CA PHE A 126 12.00 9.55 14.49
C PHE A 126 10.86 8.89 13.73
N LEU A 127 10.25 7.90 14.37
CA LEU A 127 8.90 7.43 14.05
C LEU A 127 7.91 8.23 14.91
N TYR A 128 7.06 8.99 14.26
CA TYR A 128 6.02 9.80 14.90
C TYR A 128 4.68 9.06 14.92
N ALA A 129 3.93 9.20 16.01
CA ALA A 129 2.54 8.78 16.11
C ALA A 129 1.67 9.98 16.44
N LEU A 130 0.79 10.32 15.52
CA LEU A 130 -0.10 11.48 15.60
C LEU A 130 -1.56 11.03 15.69
N ASP A 131 -2.40 11.83 16.32
CA ASP A 131 -3.85 11.66 16.29
C ASP A 131 -4.36 11.93 14.87
N ALA A 132 -5.03 10.98 14.23
CA ALA A 132 -5.48 11.10 12.84
C ALA A 132 -6.53 12.20 12.65
N GLY A 133 -7.32 12.53 13.68
CA GLY A 133 -8.38 13.54 13.60
C GLY A 133 -7.88 14.98 13.68
N ASN A 134 -6.72 15.24 14.35
CA ASN A 134 -6.28 16.60 14.63
C ASN A 134 -4.76 16.84 14.54
N GLY A 135 -3.97 15.84 14.18
CA GLY A 135 -2.52 15.95 14.00
C GLY A 135 -1.71 16.10 15.30
N LYS A 136 -2.31 15.98 16.49
CA LYS A 136 -1.58 16.12 17.74
C LYS A 136 -0.65 14.94 17.98
N LEU A 137 0.61 15.25 18.35
CA LEU A 137 1.60 14.25 18.72
C LEU A 137 1.14 13.47 19.95
N LYS A 138 1.15 12.14 19.85
CA LYS A 138 0.91 11.21 20.97
C LYS A 138 2.22 10.69 21.55
N TRP A 139 3.11 10.23 20.68
CA TRP A 139 4.46 9.81 21.02
C TRP A 139 5.38 9.88 19.80
N LYS A 140 6.66 9.85 20.02
CA LYS A 140 7.67 9.60 19.01
C LYS A 140 8.69 8.60 19.55
N TYR A 141 9.24 7.79 18.65
CA TYR A 141 10.27 6.80 18.93
C TYR A 141 11.51 7.13 18.12
N GLU A 142 12.67 7.18 18.75
CA GLU A 142 13.95 7.53 18.14
C GLU A 142 14.68 6.27 17.66
N THR A 143 15.15 6.31 16.43
CA THR A 143 16.14 5.40 15.86
C THR A 143 17.46 6.16 15.68
N ASP A 144 18.58 5.45 15.53
CA ASP A 144 19.89 6.07 15.32
C ASP A 144 20.16 6.41 13.84
N GLY A 145 19.15 6.35 12.97
CA GLY A 145 19.23 6.60 11.54
C GLY A 145 17.91 7.03 10.92
N GLU A 146 17.94 7.47 9.68
CA GLU A 146 16.79 7.93 8.92
C GLU A 146 15.73 6.81 8.75
N ILE A 147 14.47 7.18 8.73
CA ILE A 147 13.35 6.27 8.44
C ILE A 147 12.75 6.65 7.09
N MET A 148 13.18 5.95 6.04
CA MET A 148 12.80 6.20 4.65
C MET A 148 11.61 5.34 4.19
N GLY A 149 11.47 4.14 4.74
CA GLY A 149 10.39 3.20 4.43
C GLY A 149 9.14 3.46 5.26
N ALA A 150 7.97 3.10 4.72
CA ALA A 150 6.74 3.12 5.50
C ALA A 150 6.81 2.13 6.68
N ALA A 151 6.11 2.47 7.75
CA ALA A 151 5.82 1.52 8.81
C ALA A 151 4.71 0.54 8.40
N ASN A 152 4.71 -0.65 8.97
CA ASN A 152 3.62 -1.61 8.86
C ASN A 152 3.07 -1.98 10.23
N GLN A 153 1.82 -2.40 10.29
CA GLN A 153 1.15 -2.76 11.55
C GLN A 153 0.80 -4.23 11.58
N ALA A 154 0.96 -4.83 12.75
CA ALA A 154 0.54 -6.20 13.04
C ALA A 154 0.00 -6.33 14.46
N ASN A 155 -0.64 -7.46 14.74
CA ASN A 155 -0.95 -7.88 16.11
C ASN A 155 -0.03 -9.04 16.47
N ARG A 156 0.65 -8.96 17.62
CA ARG A 156 1.54 -10.04 18.07
C ARG A 156 0.74 -11.34 18.30
N PRO A 157 1.25 -12.48 17.84
CA PRO A 157 0.48 -13.75 17.86
C PRO A 157 -0.03 -14.16 19.24
N LYS A 158 0.80 -14.01 20.30
CA LYS A 158 0.48 -14.46 21.66
C LYS A 158 -0.19 -13.38 22.51
N SER A 159 0.42 -12.20 22.62
CA SER A 159 -0.08 -11.11 23.49
C SER A 159 -1.28 -10.38 22.87
N LYS A 160 -1.46 -10.47 21.54
CA LYS A 160 -2.45 -9.70 20.78
C LYS A 160 -2.23 -8.19 20.79
N ASP A 161 -1.10 -7.71 21.33
CA ASP A 161 -0.76 -6.30 21.32
C ASP A 161 -0.56 -5.83 19.88
N SER A 162 -1.11 -4.66 19.56
CA SER A 162 -0.87 -3.99 18.29
C SER A 162 0.52 -3.38 18.28
N VAL A 163 1.28 -3.65 17.23
CA VAL A 163 2.66 -3.20 17.05
C VAL A 163 2.87 -2.53 15.72
N ILE A 164 3.85 -1.65 15.69
CA ILE A 164 4.36 -1.00 14.48
C ILE A 164 5.76 -1.55 14.21
N VAL A 165 5.97 -1.99 12.98
CA VAL A 165 7.26 -2.50 12.51
C VAL A 165 7.80 -1.56 11.43
N VAL A 166 9.04 -1.12 11.57
CA VAL A 166 9.67 -0.15 10.66
C VAL A 166 11.15 -0.46 10.48
N GLY A 167 11.66 -0.27 9.27
CA GLY A 167 13.09 -0.32 8.96
C GLY A 167 13.73 1.06 9.10
N SER A 168 15.01 1.10 9.47
CA SER A 168 15.79 2.33 9.61
C SER A 168 17.17 2.21 8.95
N TYR A 169 17.79 3.34 8.70
CA TYR A 169 19.18 3.45 8.24
C TYR A 169 20.19 3.25 9.38
N ASP A 170 19.73 2.97 10.59
CA ASP A 170 20.58 2.50 11.69
C ASP A 170 20.92 1.01 11.61
N ASN A 171 20.56 0.35 10.51
CA ASN A 171 20.72 -1.08 10.23
C ASN A 171 19.78 -1.98 11.07
N PHE A 172 18.69 -1.45 11.62
CA PHE A 172 17.73 -2.25 12.35
C PHE A 172 16.32 -2.22 11.74
N VAL A 173 15.62 -3.31 11.94
CA VAL A 173 14.15 -3.33 11.93
C VAL A 173 13.68 -3.25 13.36
N HIS A 174 12.83 -2.27 13.64
CA HIS A 174 12.28 -2.00 14.97
C HIS A 174 10.83 -2.44 15.05
N CYS A 175 10.46 -3.09 16.15
CA CYS A 175 9.09 -3.36 16.52
C CYS A 175 8.75 -2.61 17.80
N VAL A 176 7.76 -1.73 17.73
CA VAL A 176 7.35 -0.88 18.84
C VAL A 176 5.88 -1.07 19.18
N ASP A 177 5.51 -0.90 20.44
CA ASP A 177 4.10 -0.88 20.88
C ASP A 177 3.36 0.27 20.20
N ALA A 178 2.28 -0.03 19.50
CA ALA A 178 1.54 0.95 18.72
C ALA A 178 0.95 2.09 19.58
N LYS A 179 0.57 1.82 20.83
CA LYS A 179 -0.07 2.80 21.72
C LYS A 179 0.95 3.65 22.50
N LYS A 180 2.11 3.06 22.84
CA LYS A 180 3.06 3.67 23.77
C LYS A 180 4.37 4.10 23.10
N GLY A 181 4.65 3.65 21.87
CA GLY A 181 5.93 3.90 21.19
C GLY A 181 7.14 3.26 21.89
N LYS A 182 6.93 2.26 22.75
CA LYS A 182 8.02 1.56 23.42
C LYS A 182 8.51 0.40 22.57
N VAL A 183 9.84 0.27 22.47
CA VAL A 183 10.46 -0.86 21.76
C VAL A 183 10.07 -2.18 22.42
N ILE A 184 9.74 -3.16 21.59
CA ILE A 184 9.46 -4.54 21.97
C ILE A 184 10.65 -5.41 21.59
N TRP A 185 11.12 -5.28 20.37
CA TRP A 185 12.34 -5.91 19.87
C TRP A 185 12.97 -5.09 18.74
N LYS A 186 14.25 -5.32 18.52
CA LYS A 186 15.02 -4.85 17.36
C LYS A 186 15.69 -6.06 16.71
N PHE A 187 15.80 -6.03 15.38
CA PHE A 187 16.53 -7.02 14.60
C PHE A 187 17.61 -6.32 13.80
N GLU A 188 18.87 -6.70 14.01
CA GLU A 188 20.03 -6.12 13.34
C GLU A 188 20.24 -6.75 11.95
N THR A 189 20.43 -5.90 10.95
CA THR A 189 20.85 -6.22 9.59
C THR A 189 22.28 -5.76 9.36
N GLN A 190 22.90 -6.15 8.25
CA GLN A 190 24.27 -5.72 7.96
C GLN A 190 24.35 -4.37 7.24
N ASN A 191 23.22 -3.81 6.81
CA ASN A 191 23.14 -2.52 6.13
C ASN A 191 21.71 -1.95 6.21
N TYR A 192 21.46 -0.78 5.65
CA TYR A 192 20.20 -0.02 5.67
C TYR A 192 18.99 -0.84 5.23
N VAL A 193 17.86 -0.60 5.88
CA VAL A 193 16.56 -1.20 5.52
C VAL A 193 15.68 -0.11 4.89
N ASN A 194 15.60 -0.11 3.56
CA ASN A 194 14.82 0.85 2.78
C ASN A 194 13.36 0.46 2.62
N GLY A 195 13.11 -0.84 2.44
CA GLY A 195 11.78 -1.37 2.17
C GLY A 195 10.87 -1.37 3.39
N VAL A 196 9.57 -1.45 3.14
CA VAL A 196 8.57 -1.65 4.20
C VAL A 196 8.65 -3.10 4.68
N PRO A 197 8.76 -3.36 5.99
CA PRO A 197 8.67 -4.72 6.52
C PRO A 197 7.27 -5.30 6.28
N THR A 198 7.20 -6.40 5.55
CA THR A 198 5.96 -7.11 5.19
C THR A 198 5.53 -8.02 6.32
N ILE A 199 4.27 -7.99 6.68
CA ILE A 199 3.70 -8.91 7.67
C ILE A 199 3.00 -10.05 6.94
N TYR A 200 3.43 -11.27 7.23
CA TYR A 200 2.88 -12.46 6.62
C TYR A 200 2.37 -13.44 7.71
N ASP A 201 1.18 -14.01 7.48
CA ASP A 201 0.48 -15.01 8.32
C ASP A 201 0.34 -14.65 9.81
N ASP A 202 0.39 -13.35 10.14
CA ASP A 202 0.39 -12.81 11.51
C ASP A 202 1.53 -13.37 12.41
N LYS A 203 2.57 -13.95 11.82
CA LYS A 203 3.70 -14.55 12.56
C LYS A 203 5.06 -14.08 12.09
N HIS A 204 5.18 -13.74 10.81
CA HIS A 204 6.44 -13.43 10.18
C HIS A 204 6.53 -11.99 9.72
N VAL A 205 7.70 -11.40 9.88
CA VAL A 205 8.10 -10.13 9.28
C VAL A 205 9.12 -10.47 8.19
N VAL A 206 8.80 -10.10 6.94
CA VAL A 206 9.63 -10.39 5.76
C VAL A 206 10.14 -9.08 5.19
N PHE A 207 11.44 -8.94 5.03
CA PHE A 207 12.05 -7.72 4.50
C PHE A 207 13.40 -7.99 3.84
N GLY A 208 13.87 -7.07 3.04
CA GLY A 208 15.21 -7.03 2.49
C GLY A 208 15.86 -5.68 2.75
N GLY A 209 17.17 -5.64 2.63
CA GLY A 209 17.96 -4.44 2.83
C GLY A 209 19.05 -4.24 1.78
N CYS A 210 19.89 -3.25 2.01
CA CYS A 210 21.05 -2.94 1.18
C CYS A 210 22.21 -3.94 1.38
N ASP A 211 22.08 -4.89 2.29
CA ASP A 211 23.02 -5.99 2.56
C ASP A 211 22.87 -7.18 1.62
N SER A 212 21.95 -7.12 0.68
CA SER A 212 21.67 -8.22 -0.26
C SER A 212 21.13 -9.50 0.41
N VAL A 213 20.44 -9.35 1.54
CA VAL A 213 19.81 -10.45 2.27
C VAL A 213 18.31 -10.21 2.44
N LEU A 214 17.53 -11.26 2.21
CA LEU A 214 16.13 -11.32 2.62
C LEU A 214 16.03 -12.00 3.98
N TYR A 215 15.30 -11.41 4.88
CA TYR A 215 15.08 -11.89 6.24
C TYR A 215 13.62 -12.29 6.45
N VAL A 216 13.42 -13.40 7.14
CA VAL A 216 12.13 -13.83 7.69
C VAL A 216 12.31 -13.91 9.21
N VAL A 217 11.71 -12.98 9.91
CA VAL A 217 11.87 -12.78 11.37
C VAL A 217 10.55 -13.07 12.06
N ASN A 218 10.62 -13.68 13.26
CA ASN A 218 9.45 -13.96 14.06
C ASN A 218 8.84 -12.66 14.63
N LEU A 219 7.57 -12.41 14.33
CA LEU A 219 6.85 -11.18 14.75
C LEU A 219 6.73 -11.06 16.27
N GLU A 220 6.64 -12.19 17.01
CA GLU A 220 6.46 -12.15 18.47
C GLU A 220 7.68 -11.60 19.21
N ASN A 221 8.89 -11.95 18.78
CA ASN A 221 10.11 -11.71 19.55
C ASN A 221 11.32 -11.24 18.76
N GLY A 222 11.20 -11.01 17.46
CA GLY A 222 12.28 -10.52 16.62
C GLY A 222 13.38 -11.54 16.33
N THR A 223 13.21 -12.83 16.62
CA THR A 223 14.25 -13.84 16.33
C THR A 223 14.28 -14.18 14.85
N LEU A 224 15.49 -14.38 14.31
CA LEU A 224 15.67 -14.85 12.94
C LEU A 224 15.05 -16.23 12.75
N GLY A 225 14.13 -16.34 11.84
CA GLY A 225 13.61 -17.61 11.36
C GLY A 225 14.43 -18.13 10.18
N ARG A 226 14.65 -17.27 9.16
CA ARG A 226 15.42 -17.59 7.94
C ARG A 226 16.08 -16.36 7.35
N SER A 227 17.11 -16.62 6.55
CA SER A 227 17.68 -15.63 5.64
C SER A 227 17.91 -16.25 4.27
N VAL A 228 17.80 -15.42 3.23
CA VAL A 228 18.06 -15.82 1.84
C VAL A 228 19.03 -14.80 1.26
N GLU A 229 20.22 -15.24 0.90
CA GLU A 229 21.16 -14.41 0.18
C GLU A 229 20.64 -14.13 -1.24
N VAL A 230 20.67 -12.87 -1.63
CA VAL A 230 20.33 -12.43 -2.97
C VAL A 230 21.54 -11.72 -3.57
N GLU A 231 21.69 -11.80 -4.88
CA GLU A 231 22.92 -11.37 -5.55
C GLU A 231 23.16 -9.85 -5.52
N ALA A 232 22.20 -9.05 -5.04
CA ALA A 232 22.28 -7.59 -5.05
C ALA A 232 21.33 -6.93 -4.03
N PRO A 233 21.61 -5.69 -3.64
CA PRO A 233 20.78 -4.91 -2.75
C PRO A 233 19.32 -4.84 -3.17
N ILE A 234 18.43 -4.77 -2.17
CA ILE A 234 16.99 -4.66 -2.32
C ILE A 234 16.57 -3.25 -1.90
N ALA A 235 16.04 -2.48 -2.83
CA ALA A 235 15.55 -1.12 -2.57
C ALA A 235 14.03 -1.07 -2.34
N ALA A 236 13.31 -2.15 -2.69
CA ALA A 236 11.86 -2.25 -2.66
C ALA A 236 11.37 -3.13 -1.51
N SER A 237 10.05 -3.13 -1.29
CA SER A 237 9.43 -4.03 -0.32
C SER A 237 9.14 -5.40 -0.95
N VAL A 238 9.12 -6.43 -0.12
CA VAL A 238 8.71 -7.78 -0.53
C VAL A 238 7.17 -7.84 -0.53
N ALA A 239 6.57 -8.30 -1.60
CA ALA A 239 5.15 -8.67 -1.59
C ALA A 239 5.03 -10.17 -1.31
N VAL A 240 4.12 -10.58 -0.40
CA VAL A 240 3.97 -11.99 -0.04
C VAL A 240 2.55 -12.47 -0.34
N GLY A 241 2.43 -13.59 -1.03
CA GLY A 241 1.16 -14.24 -1.31
C GLY A 241 1.31 -15.76 -1.35
N ASP A 242 0.41 -16.49 -0.68
CA ASP A 242 0.37 -17.97 -0.63
C ASP A 242 1.74 -18.61 -0.27
N GLY A 243 2.43 -18.05 0.71
CA GLY A 243 3.72 -18.56 1.19
C GLY A 243 4.92 -18.22 0.31
N VAL A 244 4.74 -17.45 -0.77
CA VAL A 244 5.81 -17.05 -1.67
C VAL A 244 6.03 -15.55 -1.60
N GLY A 245 7.27 -15.14 -1.34
CA GLY A 245 7.72 -13.75 -1.40
C GLY A 245 8.22 -13.38 -2.79
N TYR A 246 7.91 -12.16 -3.23
CA TYR A 246 8.31 -11.61 -4.52
C TYR A 246 8.99 -10.26 -4.32
N VAL A 247 10.13 -10.06 -4.97
CA VAL A 247 10.90 -8.82 -4.84
C VAL A 247 11.76 -8.55 -6.07
N GLY A 248 11.94 -7.27 -6.39
CA GLY A 248 12.93 -6.81 -7.36
C GLY A 248 14.23 -6.42 -6.69
N ASN A 249 15.37 -6.60 -7.36
CA ASN A 249 16.67 -6.19 -6.86
C ASN A 249 17.44 -5.26 -7.81
N MET A 250 18.57 -4.74 -7.35
CA MET A 250 19.40 -3.81 -8.11
C MET A 250 20.22 -4.50 -9.22
N ASP A 251 20.34 -5.85 -9.22
CA ASP A 251 20.99 -6.63 -10.30
C ASP A 251 19.96 -7.17 -11.31
N ARG A 252 18.94 -6.38 -11.64
CA ARG A 252 18.05 -6.63 -12.79
C ARG A 252 17.20 -7.92 -12.66
N ALA A 253 17.00 -8.43 -11.46
CA ALA A 253 16.23 -9.62 -11.22
C ALA A 253 14.94 -9.33 -10.44
N VAL A 254 13.88 -10.05 -10.78
CA VAL A 254 12.71 -10.25 -9.93
C VAL A 254 12.76 -11.68 -9.45
N MET A 255 12.73 -11.86 -8.15
CA MET A 255 12.86 -13.16 -7.52
C MET A 255 11.56 -13.57 -6.82
N ALA A 256 11.23 -14.85 -6.92
CA ALA A 256 10.25 -15.50 -6.07
C ALA A 256 10.97 -16.52 -5.17
N PHE A 257 10.63 -16.51 -3.88
CA PHE A 257 11.17 -17.42 -2.89
C PHE A 257 10.09 -17.91 -1.94
N ASP A 258 10.18 -19.15 -1.52
CA ASP A 258 9.32 -19.74 -0.51
C ASP A 258 9.69 -19.20 0.87
N VAL A 259 8.73 -18.57 1.57
CA VAL A 259 8.97 -17.88 2.84
C VAL A 259 9.34 -18.87 3.96
N GLU A 260 8.76 -20.07 3.95
CA GLU A 260 8.99 -21.08 4.98
C GLU A 260 10.34 -21.78 4.84
N THR A 261 10.78 -22.06 3.61
CA THR A 261 12.00 -22.80 3.36
C THR A 261 13.20 -21.93 2.95
N GLY A 262 12.95 -20.69 2.53
CA GLY A 262 13.95 -19.80 1.95
C GLY A 262 14.41 -20.20 0.54
N LYS A 263 13.81 -21.21 -0.08
CA LYS A 263 14.23 -21.69 -1.40
C LYS A 263 13.75 -20.73 -2.49
N VAL A 264 14.63 -20.40 -3.42
CA VAL A 264 14.28 -19.67 -4.63
C VAL A 264 13.38 -20.55 -5.51
N VAL A 265 12.19 -20.05 -5.86
CA VAL A 265 11.22 -20.71 -6.72
C VAL A 265 11.55 -20.43 -8.18
N TRP A 266 11.80 -19.17 -8.52
CA TRP A 266 12.24 -18.73 -9.82
C TRP A 266 12.91 -17.35 -9.77
N ASN A 267 13.72 -17.06 -10.79
CA ASN A 267 14.29 -15.75 -11.06
C ASN A 267 13.89 -15.31 -12.47
N TYR A 268 13.29 -14.12 -12.57
CA TYR A 268 13.06 -13.43 -13.83
C TYR A 268 14.12 -12.36 -14.01
N ARG A 269 14.87 -12.40 -15.11
CA ARG A 269 15.89 -11.40 -15.44
C ARG A 269 15.55 -10.70 -16.74
N ASN A 270 15.43 -9.38 -16.69
CA ASN A 270 15.41 -8.55 -17.89
C ASN A 270 16.82 -7.95 -18.11
N LYS A 271 17.25 -7.90 -19.35
CA LYS A 271 18.68 -7.75 -19.72
C LYS A 271 19.37 -6.45 -19.26
N SER A 272 18.70 -5.39 -18.77
CA SER A 272 19.35 -4.09 -18.80
C SER A 272 19.25 -3.21 -17.55
N PHE A 273 18.22 -3.32 -16.69
CA PHE A 273 17.99 -2.30 -15.66
C PHE A 273 17.43 -2.86 -14.35
N PRO A 274 17.74 -2.21 -13.20
CA PRO A 274 17.27 -2.63 -11.89
C PRO A 274 15.76 -2.38 -11.68
N TYR A 275 15.22 -3.02 -10.62
CA TYR A 275 13.86 -2.85 -10.15
C TYR A 275 13.86 -2.14 -8.80
N PHE A 276 13.19 -0.98 -8.74
CA PHE A 276 13.03 -0.18 -7.53
C PHE A 276 11.60 -0.16 -7.03
N SER A 277 10.64 -0.54 -7.87
CA SER A 277 9.25 -0.65 -7.46
C SER A 277 8.99 -1.94 -6.67
N SER A 278 8.01 -1.91 -5.76
CA SER A 278 7.51 -3.10 -5.07
C SER A 278 6.52 -3.85 -5.96
N PRO A 279 6.54 -5.20 -5.99
CA PRO A 279 5.64 -5.97 -6.82
C PRO A 279 4.17 -5.84 -6.39
N ALA A 280 3.22 -5.95 -7.35
CA ALA A 280 1.81 -6.17 -7.08
C ALA A 280 1.40 -7.57 -7.49
N LEU A 281 0.48 -8.19 -6.71
CA LEU A 281 0.13 -9.59 -6.86
C LEU A 281 -1.33 -9.80 -7.21
N THR A 282 -1.58 -10.69 -8.18
CA THR A 282 -2.86 -11.39 -8.33
C THR A 282 -2.64 -12.88 -8.02
N GLU A 283 -3.69 -13.68 -8.12
CA GLU A 283 -3.55 -15.15 -8.06
C GLU A 283 -2.62 -15.71 -9.14
N LYS A 284 -2.53 -15.04 -10.30
CA LYS A 284 -1.82 -15.56 -11.48
C LYS A 284 -0.55 -14.77 -11.83
N HIS A 285 -0.44 -13.51 -11.43
CA HIS A 285 0.58 -12.60 -11.93
C HIS A 285 1.30 -11.85 -10.81
N VAL A 286 2.53 -11.51 -11.12
CA VAL A 286 3.37 -10.52 -10.43
C VAL A 286 3.56 -9.34 -11.38
N LEU A 287 3.20 -8.14 -10.97
CA LEU A 287 3.40 -6.92 -11.74
C LEU A 287 4.48 -6.07 -11.07
N ILE A 288 5.42 -5.57 -11.84
CA ILE A 288 6.52 -4.77 -11.32
C ILE A 288 6.99 -3.73 -12.35
N GLY A 289 7.21 -2.50 -11.89
CA GLY A 289 7.83 -1.43 -12.67
C GLY A 289 9.35 -1.58 -12.73
N GLY A 290 9.94 -1.31 -13.88
CA GLY A 290 11.38 -1.38 -14.09
C GLY A 290 11.98 -0.06 -14.60
N ARG A 291 13.29 0.12 -14.33
CA ARG A 291 14.03 1.26 -14.89
C ARG A 291 14.35 1.13 -16.37
N ASP A 292 14.01 -0.03 -16.97
CA ASP A 292 13.95 -0.23 -18.43
C ASP A 292 12.72 0.42 -19.08
N LYS A 293 11.98 1.25 -18.34
CA LYS A 293 10.75 1.94 -18.75
C LYS A 293 9.57 0.97 -18.98
N GLY A 294 9.62 -0.23 -18.37
CA GLY A 294 8.62 -1.27 -18.52
C GLY A 294 7.82 -1.53 -17.26
N LEU A 295 6.49 -1.70 -17.41
CA LEU A 295 5.71 -2.46 -16.45
C LEU A 295 5.68 -3.91 -16.94
N HIS A 296 6.20 -4.82 -16.13
CA HIS A 296 6.28 -6.25 -16.44
C HIS A 296 5.13 -6.99 -15.75
N CYS A 297 4.42 -7.82 -16.49
CA CYS A 297 3.49 -8.81 -15.97
C CYS A 297 4.11 -10.19 -16.11
N ILE A 298 4.39 -10.82 -14.99
CA ILE A 298 5.11 -12.08 -14.90
C ILE A 298 4.15 -13.14 -14.36
N LYS A 299 4.14 -14.34 -14.96
CA LYS A 299 3.36 -15.49 -14.47
C LYS A 299 3.86 -15.93 -13.10
N ARG A 300 3.00 -15.89 -12.10
CA ARG A 300 3.35 -16.14 -10.70
C ARG A 300 3.96 -17.51 -10.46
N ILE A 301 3.45 -18.54 -11.17
CA ILE A 301 3.91 -19.94 -11.00
C ILE A 301 5.28 -20.18 -11.66
N SER A 302 5.53 -19.57 -12.83
CA SER A 302 6.67 -19.97 -13.67
C SER A 302 7.75 -18.91 -13.83
N GLY A 303 7.53 -17.68 -13.37
CA GLY A 303 8.46 -16.57 -13.59
C GLY A 303 8.58 -16.13 -15.06
N LYS A 304 7.70 -16.59 -15.95
CA LYS A 304 7.75 -16.22 -17.37
C LYS A 304 6.98 -14.92 -17.62
N LEU A 305 7.56 -14.05 -18.44
CA LEU A 305 6.87 -12.83 -18.88
C LEU A 305 5.57 -13.20 -19.62
N GLU A 306 4.46 -12.56 -19.24
CA GLU A 306 3.17 -12.62 -19.94
C GLU A 306 3.07 -11.49 -20.96
N TRP A 307 3.20 -10.27 -20.47
CA TRP A 307 3.23 -9.06 -21.26
C TRP A 307 4.08 -7.97 -20.62
N ARG A 308 4.45 -6.97 -21.39
CA ARG A 308 5.18 -5.78 -20.95
C ARG A 308 4.58 -4.53 -21.58
N PHE A 309 4.20 -3.57 -20.73
CA PHE A 309 3.86 -2.21 -21.17
C PHE A 309 5.14 -1.35 -21.23
N ALA A 310 5.26 -0.48 -22.23
CA ALA A 310 6.40 0.43 -22.38
C ALA A 310 5.97 1.88 -22.12
N ALA A 311 6.41 2.47 -21.03
CA ALA A 311 6.32 3.90 -20.77
C ALA A 311 7.45 4.69 -21.47
N ARG A 312 7.42 6.02 -21.41
CA ARG A 312 8.51 6.86 -21.93
C ARG A 312 9.62 7.10 -20.91
N GLY A 313 9.31 7.01 -19.61
CA GLY A 313 10.23 7.13 -18.48
C GLY A 313 10.37 5.82 -17.70
N ARG A 314 11.36 5.74 -16.81
CA ARG A 314 11.50 4.63 -15.87
C ARG A 314 10.29 4.57 -14.92
N ILE A 315 9.96 3.37 -14.44
CA ILE A 315 8.84 3.13 -13.55
C ILE A 315 9.39 2.74 -12.17
N ASP A 316 9.61 3.73 -11.32
CA ASP A 316 10.00 3.55 -9.91
C ASP A 316 8.76 3.47 -9.00
N SER A 317 7.63 4.03 -9.44
CA SER A 317 6.31 3.88 -8.80
C SER A 317 5.88 2.42 -8.75
N SER A 318 5.40 1.98 -7.60
CA SER A 318 4.90 0.61 -7.44
C SER A 318 3.49 0.48 -8.03
N PRO A 319 3.21 -0.50 -8.90
CA PRO A 319 1.91 -0.67 -9.53
C PRO A 319 0.84 -1.08 -8.50
N VAL A 320 -0.39 -0.61 -8.70
CA VAL A 320 -1.55 -0.97 -7.91
C VAL A 320 -2.61 -1.60 -8.80
N ILE A 321 -3.11 -2.77 -8.39
CA ILE A 321 -4.12 -3.53 -9.11
C ILE A 321 -5.51 -3.10 -8.63
N ALA A 322 -6.40 -2.85 -9.58
CA ALA A 322 -7.80 -2.53 -9.38
C ALA A 322 -8.66 -3.43 -10.27
N GLU A 323 -9.01 -4.60 -9.76
CA GLU A 323 -9.73 -5.67 -10.45
C GLU A 323 -9.07 -6.07 -11.79
N ASP A 324 -9.55 -5.55 -12.92
CA ASP A 324 -9.07 -5.82 -14.29
C ASP A 324 -8.06 -4.78 -14.81
N LYS A 325 -7.63 -3.84 -13.97
CA LYS A 325 -6.77 -2.71 -14.34
C LYS A 325 -5.57 -2.59 -13.43
N VAL A 326 -4.56 -1.87 -13.91
CA VAL A 326 -3.34 -1.54 -13.17
C VAL A 326 -3.09 -0.06 -13.27
N VAL A 327 -2.84 0.58 -12.13
CA VAL A 327 -2.50 2.01 -12.01
C VAL A 327 -1.05 2.14 -11.56
N PHE A 328 -0.29 3.02 -12.17
CA PHE A 328 1.09 3.34 -11.76
C PHE A 328 1.51 4.71 -12.28
N GLY A 329 2.47 5.32 -11.59
CA GLY A 329 3.15 6.52 -12.03
C GLY A 329 4.42 6.19 -12.81
N SER A 330 4.94 7.16 -13.56
CA SER A 330 6.19 7.04 -14.30
C SER A 330 6.99 8.33 -14.22
N MET A 331 8.31 8.20 -14.35
CA MET A 331 9.24 9.33 -14.37
C MET A 331 9.12 10.17 -15.65
N ASP A 332 8.22 9.83 -16.58
CA ASP A 332 7.85 10.68 -17.73
C ASP A 332 6.72 11.67 -17.42
N GLY A 333 6.34 11.80 -16.14
CA GLY A 333 5.31 12.73 -15.71
C GLY A 333 3.89 12.28 -15.95
N LYS A 334 3.67 10.98 -16.17
CA LYS A 334 2.33 10.42 -16.40
C LYS A 334 1.92 9.44 -15.33
N ILE A 335 0.63 9.49 -15.01
CA ILE A 335 -0.09 8.39 -14.40
C ILE A 335 -0.75 7.57 -15.51
N TYR A 336 -0.58 6.25 -15.45
CA TYR A 336 -1.11 5.30 -16.42
C TYR A 336 -2.18 4.41 -15.80
N LEU A 337 -3.20 4.12 -16.59
CA LEU A 337 -4.19 3.09 -16.36
C LEU A 337 -4.09 2.10 -17.50
N VAL A 338 -3.71 0.86 -17.22
CA VAL A 338 -3.55 -0.20 -18.24
C VAL A 338 -4.41 -1.41 -17.92
N SER A 339 -4.74 -2.19 -18.94
CA SER A 339 -5.45 -3.46 -18.81
C SER A 339 -4.56 -4.51 -18.15
N LEU A 340 -5.05 -5.15 -17.10
CA LEU A 340 -4.36 -6.26 -16.44
C LEU A 340 -4.23 -7.47 -17.38
N GLN A 341 -5.17 -7.66 -18.31
CA GLN A 341 -5.21 -8.81 -19.19
C GLN A 341 -4.09 -8.83 -20.23
N ASP A 342 -3.81 -7.67 -20.86
CA ASP A 342 -2.91 -7.60 -22.01
C ASP A 342 -1.93 -6.41 -21.99
N GLY A 343 -1.93 -5.63 -20.90
CA GLY A 343 -1.04 -4.49 -20.71
C GLY A 343 -1.32 -3.29 -21.64
N LYS A 344 -2.45 -3.26 -22.36
CA LYS A 344 -2.78 -2.11 -23.20
C LYS A 344 -3.17 -0.90 -22.38
N GLU A 345 -2.73 0.27 -22.82
CA GLU A 345 -3.15 1.54 -22.25
C GLU A 345 -4.66 1.73 -22.40
N ILE A 346 -5.33 2.00 -21.27
CA ILE A 346 -6.75 2.34 -21.23
C ILE A 346 -6.89 3.87 -21.19
N SER A 347 -6.09 4.51 -20.32
CA SER A 347 -6.08 5.95 -20.15
C SER A 347 -4.75 6.37 -19.53
N SER A 348 -4.33 7.60 -19.78
CA SER A 348 -3.23 8.22 -19.05
C SER A 348 -3.52 9.71 -18.81
N TYR A 349 -2.87 10.30 -17.84
CA TYR A 349 -2.93 11.72 -17.56
C TYR A 349 -1.51 12.23 -17.31
N GLU A 350 -1.16 13.36 -17.95
CA GLU A 350 0.16 14.00 -17.82
C GLU A 350 0.10 15.11 -16.78
N VAL A 351 0.86 14.97 -15.69
CA VAL A 351 1.01 16.01 -14.65
C VAL A 351 2.21 16.90 -14.91
N GLY A 352 3.15 16.45 -15.75
CA GLY A 352 4.31 17.22 -16.20
C GLY A 352 5.62 16.86 -15.50
N GLU A 353 5.59 16.55 -14.20
CA GLU A 353 6.77 16.16 -13.43
C GLU A 353 6.74 14.69 -13.02
N ALA A 354 7.89 14.17 -12.63
CA ALA A 354 8.09 12.75 -12.33
C ALA A 354 7.16 12.24 -11.22
N ILE A 355 6.67 10.99 -11.39
CA ILE A 355 5.86 10.30 -10.40
C ILE A 355 6.60 9.04 -9.96
N SER A 356 7.27 9.13 -8.81
CA SER A 356 7.92 7.98 -8.13
C SER A 356 7.03 7.36 -7.05
N SER A 357 6.09 8.11 -6.50
CA SER A 357 5.18 7.64 -5.45
C SER A 357 4.24 6.52 -5.94
N THR A 358 3.81 5.67 -5.00
CA THR A 358 2.80 4.63 -5.27
C THR A 358 1.41 5.23 -5.23
N PRO A 359 0.53 4.98 -6.22
CA PRO A 359 -0.85 5.41 -6.18
C PRO A 359 -1.63 4.81 -5.01
N ALA A 360 -2.56 5.56 -4.44
CA ALA A 360 -3.57 5.08 -3.50
C ALA A 360 -4.93 5.00 -4.17
N LEU A 361 -5.70 3.96 -3.84
CA LEU A 361 -7.04 3.73 -4.38
C LEU A 361 -8.07 3.72 -3.25
N ALA A 362 -8.97 4.69 -3.23
CA ALA A 362 -10.02 4.76 -2.22
C ALA A 362 -11.29 5.39 -2.77
N GLY A 363 -12.45 4.76 -2.52
CA GLY A 363 -13.74 5.30 -2.93
C GLY A 363 -13.89 5.52 -4.43
N GLY A 364 -13.24 4.71 -5.27
CA GLY A 364 -13.25 4.85 -6.74
C GLY A 364 -12.39 5.99 -7.28
N ARG A 365 -11.58 6.61 -6.43
CA ARG A 365 -10.58 7.64 -6.76
C ARG A 365 -9.18 7.09 -6.71
N ILE A 366 -8.29 7.77 -7.41
CA ILE A 366 -6.85 7.55 -7.41
C ILE A 366 -6.19 8.81 -6.86
N PHE A 367 -5.30 8.63 -5.89
CA PHE A 367 -4.48 9.69 -5.32
C PHE A 367 -3.02 9.39 -5.58
N VAL A 368 -2.27 10.37 -6.05
CA VAL A 368 -0.84 10.21 -6.35
C VAL A 368 -0.05 11.46 -5.95
N GLY A 369 1.08 11.25 -5.30
CA GLY A 369 2.07 12.31 -5.05
C GLY A 369 2.98 12.46 -6.27
N CYS A 370 3.41 13.67 -6.56
CA CYS A 370 4.29 13.98 -7.67
C CYS A 370 5.52 14.75 -7.19
N GLU A 371 6.64 14.60 -7.88
CA GLU A 371 7.90 15.27 -7.49
C GLU A 371 7.86 16.79 -7.66
N ASP A 372 6.76 17.36 -8.21
CA ASP A 372 6.47 18.81 -8.18
C ASP A 372 5.92 19.30 -6.82
N GLY A 373 5.92 18.43 -5.81
CA GLY A 373 5.42 18.74 -4.46
C GLY A 373 3.92 18.68 -4.30
N LYS A 374 3.17 18.15 -5.29
CA LYS A 374 1.71 18.14 -5.26
C LYS A 374 1.12 16.74 -5.15
N VAL A 375 -0.07 16.69 -4.56
CA VAL A 375 -0.96 15.52 -4.58
C VAL A 375 -2.07 15.77 -5.60
N TYR A 376 -2.24 14.81 -6.50
CA TYR A 376 -3.28 14.82 -7.52
C TYR A 376 -4.33 13.77 -7.19
N ALA A 377 -5.62 14.16 -7.24
CA ALA A 377 -6.74 13.25 -7.09
C ALA A 377 -7.53 13.15 -8.39
N PHE A 378 -7.81 11.90 -8.79
CA PHE A 378 -8.54 11.60 -10.00
C PHE A 378 -9.79 10.78 -9.70
N SER A 379 -10.92 11.13 -10.31
CA SER A 379 -12.01 10.19 -10.48
C SER A 379 -11.79 9.31 -11.71
N THR A 380 -12.33 8.09 -11.67
CA THR A 380 -12.13 7.10 -12.73
C THR A 380 -13.34 6.96 -13.67
N GLY A 381 -14.33 7.84 -13.51
CA GLY A 381 -15.60 7.79 -14.26
C GLY A 381 -16.54 6.70 -13.74
N ARG A 382 -17.81 6.73 -14.20
CA ARG A 382 -18.78 5.68 -13.87
C ARG A 382 -18.43 4.41 -14.62
N GLN A 383 -18.52 3.28 -13.94
CA GLN A 383 -18.52 1.98 -14.59
C GLN A 383 -19.79 1.87 -15.45
N LYS A 384 -19.64 1.48 -16.71
CA LYS A 384 -20.77 1.08 -17.56
C LYS A 384 -21.15 -0.37 -17.26
#